data_95320623540cf80939e26b22a9656772
#
_entry.id   95320623540cf80939e26b22a9656772
#
_cell.length_a   1.000
_cell.length_b   1.000
_cell.length_c   1.000
_cell.angle_alpha   90.00
_cell.angle_beta   90.00
_cell.angle_gamma   90.00
#
_symmetry.space_group_name_H-M   'P 1'
#
loop_
_entity.id
_entity.type
_entity.pdbx_description
1 polymer ?
#
loop_
_entity_poly.entity_id
_entity_poly.type
_entity_poly.pdbx_seq_one_letter_code
_entity_poly.pdbx_strand_id
1 'polypeptide(L)'
;MALEKTFNTNHMKKVRCSHILISFDTALNSSHSRGIYFAVFEAKSIIKDLKKGGYSWEQAVKEHSACEHSWYRDGDLGWFDLNDGITPELYNACMIHEVGDLLDEPIQTPYGLHIIHRTG
;
A
#
# COMPACT_ATOMS: atom_id res chain seq x y z
N MET A 1 10.31 -19.65 -28.24
CA MET A 1 10.58 -19.53 -27.75
C MET A 1 10.61 -19.56 -26.64
N ALA A 2 10.56 -19.91 -26.30
CA ALA A 2 10.49 -19.95 -25.13
C ALA A 2 11.24 -19.11 -24.51
N LEU A 3 11.72 -18.64 -24.71
CA LEU A 3 12.29 -17.92 -24.09
C LEU A 3 12.13 -17.06 -23.37
N GLU A 4 11.33 -16.82 -23.78
CA GLU A 4 10.94 -15.94 -23.20
C GLU A 4 10.77 -16.07 -22.05
N LYS A 5 10.50 -16.97 -21.85
CA LYS A 5 10.34 -17.15 -20.71
C LYS A 5 11.35 -16.90 -20.08
N THR A 6 11.96 -16.67 -20.66
CA THR A 6 12.93 -16.27 -20.01
C THR A 6 12.78 -15.12 -19.40
N PHE A 7 11.66 -14.71 -19.27
CA PHE A 7 11.50 -13.82 -18.42
C PHE A 7 11.73 -14.39 -17.25
N ASN A 8 12.65 -14.05 -16.55
CA ASN A 8 12.87 -14.55 -15.28
C ASN A 8 12.86 -13.42 -14.36
N THR A 9 12.94 -13.69 -13.10
CA THR A 9 12.86 -12.68 -12.07
C THR A 9 14.01 -11.74 -12.09
N ASN A 10 15.10 -12.07 -12.80
CA ASN A 10 16.22 -11.15 -12.91
C ASN A 10 15.87 -9.91 -13.69
N HIS A 11 14.82 -9.96 -14.49
CA HIS A 11 14.38 -8.81 -15.25
C HIS A 11 13.15 -8.16 -14.65
N MET A 12 12.73 -8.62 -13.48
CA MET A 12 11.56 -8.05 -12.84
C MET A 12 11.88 -6.65 -12.33
N LYS A 13 11.02 -5.71 -12.69
CA LYS A 13 11.22 -4.33 -12.29
C LYS A 13 10.86 -4.16 -10.83
N LYS A 14 11.69 -3.45 -10.10
CA LYS A 14 11.37 -3.08 -8.73
C LYS A 14 10.55 -1.80 -8.73
N VAL A 15 9.68 -1.70 -7.73
CA VAL A 15 8.90 -0.49 -7.49
C VAL A 15 9.15 -0.03 -6.06
N ARG A 16 8.83 1.20 -5.78
CA ARG A 16 8.86 1.74 -4.43
C ARG A 16 7.54 2.40 -4.13
N CYS A 17 7.00 2.14 -2.95
CA CYS A 17 5.78 2.81 -2.55
C CYS A 17 5.78 3.09 -1.06
N SER A 18 4.92 4.02 -0.67
CA SER A 18 4.56 4.25 0.72
C SER A 18 3.12 3.86 0.90
N HIS A 19 2.76 3.42 2.10
CA HIS A 19 1.39 3.04 2.36
C HIS A 19 0.90 3.49 3.72
N ILE A 20 -0.42 3.56 3.85
CA ILE A 20 -1.10 3.71 5.11
C ILE A 20 -1.92 2.44 5.27
N LEU A 21 -1.65 1.67 6.32
CA LEU A 21 -2.37 0.43 6.57
C LEU A 21 -3.55 0.70 7.49
N ILE A 22 -4.76 0.44 7.00
CA ILE A 22 -5.99 0.54 7.78
C ILE A 22 -6.41 -0.88 8.12
N SER A 23 -6.21 -1.27 9.36
CA SER A 23 -6.51 -2.62 9.81
C SER A 23 -7.99 -2.77 10.15
N PHE A 24 -8.44 -4.02 10.24
CA PHE A 24 -9.79 -4.35 10.67
C PHE A 24 -9.75 -5.63 11.50
N ASP A 25 -10.85 -5.99 12.13
CA ASP A 25 -10.88 -7.01 13.19
C ASP A 25 -10.39 -8.39 12.76
N THR A 26 -10.60 -8.79 11.51
CA THR A 26 -10.18 -10.09 11.01
C THR A 26 -8.86 -10.05 10.25
N ALA A 27 -8.19 -8.91 10.19
CA ALA A 27 -6.90 -8.82 9.50
C ALA A 27 -5.79 -9.46 10.35
N LEU A 28 -4.73 -9.91 9.69
CA LEU A 28 -3.60 -10.50 10.38
C LEU A 28 -2.92 -9.47 11.28
N ASN A 29 -2.56 -9.89 12.47
CA ASN A 29 -1.86 -9.07 13.46
C ASN A 29 -2.64 -7.83 13.88
N SER A 30 -3.97 -7.87 13.74
CA SER A 30 -4.79 -6.71 14.07
C SER A 30 -5.13 -6.68 15.55
N SER A 31 -5.06 -5.49 16.12
CA SER A 31 -5.62 -5.21 17.44
C SER A 31 -6.86 -4.31 17.36
N HIS A 32 -7.35 -4.05 16.14
CA HIS A 32 -8.48 -3.18 15.93
C HIS A 32 -9.79 -3.95 16.00
N SER A 33 -10.83 -3.32 16.53
CA SER A 33 -12.14 -3.94 16.63
C SER A 33 -13.10 -3.52 15.53
N ARG A 34 -12.69 -2.58 14.66
CA ARG A 34 -13.58 -2.13 13.59
C ARG A 34 -13.73 -3.20 12.52
N GLY A 35 -14.91 -3.29 11.94
CA GLY A 35 -15.16 -4.21 10.85
C GLY A 35 -14.64 -3.67 9.53
N ILE A 36 -14.60 -4.55 8.52
CA ILE A 36 -14.02 -4.21 7.22
C ILE A 36 -14.78 -3.08 6.53
N TYR A 37 -16.10 -2.98 6.70
CA TYR A 37 -16.85 -1.93 6.02
C TYR A 37 -16.50 -0.54 6.55
N PHE A 38 -16.28 -0.43 7.86
CA PHE A 38 -15.82 0.84 8.43
C PHE A 38 -14.41 1.16 7.98
N ALA A 39 -13.55 0.14 7.87
CA ALA A 39 -12.19 0.33 7.40
C ALA A 39 -12.17 0.83 5.95
N VAL A 40 -13.01 0.26 5.09
CA VAL A 40 -13.13 0.69 3.69
C VAL A 40 -13.59 2.14 3.62
N PHE A 41 -14.61 2.49 4.40
CA PHE A 41 -15.12 3.85 4.43
C PHE A 41 -14.03 4.83 4.87
N GLU A 42 -13.30 4.46 5.93
CA GLU A 42 -12.23 5.32 6.44
C GLU A 42 -11.10 5.46 5.42
N ALA A 43 -10.68 4.37 4.78
CA ALA A 43 -9.63 4.42 3.78
C ALA A 43 -10.01 5.33 2.62
N LYS A 44 -11.24 5.21 2.13
CA LYS A 44 -11.70 6.06 1.03
C LYS A 44 -11.79 7.52 1.43
N SER A 45 -12.19 7.78 2.66
CA SER A 45 -12.27 9.14 3.18
C SER A 45 -10.87 9.77 3.27
N ILE A 46 -9.89 9.02 3.73
CA ILE A 46 -8.50 9.49 3.80
C ILE A 46 -7.97 9.81 2.40
N ILE A 47 -8.20 8.91 1.43
CA ILE A 47 -7.77 9.14 0.06
C ILE A 47 -8.38 10.43 -0.48
N LYS A 48 -9.68 10.64 -0.24
CA LYS A 48 -10.35 11.84 -0.69
C LYS A 48 -9.72 13.10 -0.11
N ASP A 49 -9.43 13.07 1.19
CA ASP A 49 -8.84 14.23 1.85
C ASP A 49 -7.43 14.51 1.35
N LEU A 50 -6.64 13.46 1.13
CA LEU A 50 -5.30 13.62 0.58
C LEU A 50 -5.34 14.23 -0.82
N LYS A 51 -6.30 13.81 -1.66
CA LYS A 51 -6.41 14.33 -3.02
C LYS A 51 -6.88 15.77 -3.07
N LYS A 52 -7.66 16.19 -2.08
CA LYS A 52 -8.10 17.58 -2.02
C LYS A 52 -6.98 18.53 -1.67
N GLY A 53 -5.91 18.06 -1.07
CA GLY A 53 -4.86 18.91 -0.55
C GLY A 53 -5.18 19.42 0.84
N GLY A 54 -4.21 20.04 1.49
CA GLY A 54 -4.38 20.56 2.83
C GLY A 54 -4.23 19.50 3.92
N TYR A 55 -4.05 18.24 3.55
CA TYR A 55 -3.81 17.15 4.49
C TYR A 55 -2.61 16.39 3.94
N SER A 56 -1.50 16.42 4.66
CA SER A 56 -0.27 15.84 4.14
C SER A 56 -0.25 14.32 4.30
N TRP A 57 0.50 13.67 3.41
CA TRP A 57 0.72 12.23 3.49
C TRP A 57 1.34 11.84 4.84
N GLU A 58 2.35 12.60 5.27
CA GLU A 58 3.07 12.32 6.52
C GLU A 58 2.12 12.38 7.72
N GLN A 59 1.24 13.37 7.74
CA GLN A 59 0.28 13.49 8.82
C GLN A 59 -0.72 12.33 8.80
N ALA A 60 -1.17 11.94 7.63
CA ALA A 60 -2.11 10.82 7.48
C ALA A 60 -1.49 9.50 7.94
N VAL A 61 -0.21 9.26 7.63
CA VAL A 61 0.50 8.07 8.12
C VAL A 61 0.51 8.06 9.64
N LYS A 62 0.87 9.18 10.26
CA LYS A 62 0.98 9.26 11.72
C LYS A 62 -0.36 9.03 12.39
N GLU A 63 -1.42 9.53 11.81
CA GLU A 63 -2.74 9.46 12.44
C GLU A 63 -3.45 8.14 12.19
N HIS A 64 -3.15 7.47 11.08
CA HIS A 64 -4.00 6.36 10.66
C HIS A 64 -3.29 5.04 10.42
N SER A 65 -1.98 5.03 10.17
CA SER A 65 -1.37 3.77 9.74
C SER A 65 -1.13 2.82 10.90
N ALA A 66 -1.54 1.57 10.71
CA ALA A 66 -1.32 0.49 11.66
C ALA A 66 -0.02 -0.28 11.37
N CYS A 67 0.75 0.11 10.37
CA CYS A 67 1.97 -0.59 10.02
C CYS A 67 3.14 -0.07 10.86
N GLU A 68 3.56 -0.85 11.87
CA GLU A 68 4.64 -0.44 12.76
C GLU A 68 5.98 -0.35 12.06
N HIS A 69 6.18 -1.14 11.02
CA HIS A 69 7.46 -1.18 10.33
C HIS A 69 7.73 0.06 9.49
N SER A 70 6.68 0.71 8.99
CA SER A 70 6.85 1.87 8.12
C SER A 70 6.33 3.17 8.72
N TRP A 71 5.63 3.11 9.85
CA TRP A 71 5.01 4.28 10.46
C TRP A 71 5.98 5.44 10.68
N TYR A 72 7.19 5.13 11.15
CA TYR A 72 8.18 6.16 11.45
C TYR A 72 8.98 6.59 10.21
N ARG A 73 8.70 6.00 9.06
CA ARG A 73 9.35 6.34 7.79
C ARG A 73 8.35 6.90 6.79
N ASP A 74 7.30 7.53 7.29
CA ASP A 74 6.23 8.09 6.46
C ASP A 74 5.58 7.05 5.57
N GLY A 75 5.50 5.82 6.05
CA GLY A 75 4.87 4.72 5.33
C GLY A 75 5.72 4.06 4.26
N ASP A 76 7.01 4.45 4.13
CA ASP A 76 7.86 3.96 3.05
C ASP A 76 8.15 2.47 3.21
N LEU A 77 7.82 1.69 2.19
CA LEU A 77 8.11 0.26 2.16
C LEU A 77 9.43 -0.05 1.44
N GLY A 78 10.07 0.98 0.87
CA GLY A 78 11.32 0.78 0.14
C GLY A 78 11.09 0.17 -1.23
N TRP A 79 12.18 -0.19 -1.91
CA TRP A 79 12.12 -0.82 -3.23
C TRP A 79 11.87 -2.32 -3.07
N PHE A 80 11.00 -2.86 -3.88
CA PHE A 80 10.67 -4.28 -3.80
C PHE A 80 10.16 -4.83 -5.13
N ASP A 81 10.21 -6.16 -5.24
CA ASP A 81 9.53 -6.91 -6.30
C ASP A 81 8.88 -8.14 -5.66
N LEU A 82 8.38 -9.05 -6.49
CA LEU A 82 7.65 -10.21 -5.97
C LEU A 82 8.53 -11.19 -5.19
N ASN A 83 9.87 -11.04 -5.28
CA ASN A 83 10.78 -11.91 -4.56
C ASN A 83 11.09 -11.42 -3.14
N ASP A 84 10.61 -10.25 -2.77
CA ASP A 84 10.98 -9.62 -1.50
C ASP A 84 9.99 -9.88 -0.38
N GLY A 85 9.07 -10.81 -0.56
CA GLY A 85 8.11 -11.16 0.50
C GLY A 85 6.96 -10.19 0.67
N ILE A 86 6.85 -9.19 -0.19
CA ILE A 86 5.72 -8.27 -0.18
C ILE A 86 4.55 -8.98 -0.88
N THR A 87 3.34 -8.75 -0.42
CA THR A 87 2.18 -9.40 -1.03
C THR A 87 2.05 -8.99 -2.49
N PRO A 88 1.69 -9.93 -3.36
CA PRO A 88 1.58 -9.62 -4.80
C PRO A 88 0.61 -8.51 -5.11
N GLU A 89 -0.44 -8.36 -4.31
CA GLU A 89 -1.44 -7.31 -4.53
C GLU A 89 -0.81 -5.92 -4.52
N LEU A 90 0.14 -5.68 -3.60
CA LEU A 90 0.79 -4.38 -3.52
C LEU A 90 1.70 -4.14 -4.72
N TYR A 91 2.48 -5.15 -5.09
CA TYR A 91 3.38 -5.03 -6.24
C TYR A 91 2.59 -4.75 -7.51
N ASN A 92 1.54 -5.54 -7.76
CA ASN A 92 0.76 -5.40 -8.98
C ASN A 92 0.05 -4.06 -9.04
N ALA A 93 -0.47 -3.59 -7.91
CA ALA A 93 -1.13 -2.29 -7.87
C ALA A 93 -0.15 -1.16 -8.22
N CYS A 94 1.09 -1.24 -7.74
CA CYS A 94 2.09 -0.24 -8.07
C CYS A 94 2.49 -0.30 -9.55
N MET A 95 2.62 -1.51 -10.10
CA MET A 95 3.09 -1.66 -11.48
C MET A 95 2.14 -1.10 -12.51
N ILE A 96 0.84 -1.10 -12.24
CA ILE A 96 -0.14 -0.59 -13.19
C ILE A 96 -0.40 0.92 -13.04
N HIS A 97 0.25 1.56 -12.09
CA HIS A 97 0.13 3.00 -11.89
C HIS A 97 1.47 3.68 -12.13
N GLU A 98 1.45 4.99 -12.25
CA GLU A 98 2.67 5.74 -12.54
C GLU A 98 3.34 6.22 -11.27
N VAL A 99 4.65 6.47 -11.35
CA VAL A 99 5.37 7.09 -10.24
C VAL A 99 4.74 8.42 -9.92
N GLY A 100 4.48 8.64 -8.64
CA GLY A 100 3.82 9.84 -8.15
C GLY A 100 2.33 9.68 -7.90
N ASP A 101 1.73 8.59 -8.40
CA ASP A 101 0.29 8.40 -8.22
C ASP A 101 -0.08 8.04 -6.78
N LEU A 102 -1.14 8.67 -6.30
CA LEU A 102 -1.88 8.19 -5.14
C LEU A 102 -3.05 7.39 -5.70
N LEU A 103 -3.11 6.10 -5.37
CA LEU A 103 -4.13 5.24 -5.94
C LEU A 103 -5.52 5.64 -5.46
N ASP A 104 -6.50 5.56 -6.35
CA ASP A 104 -7.86 5.98 -6.07
C ASP A 104 -8.60 5.05 -5.13
N GLU A 105 -8.21 3.77 -5.11
CA GLU A 105 -8.88 2.75 -4.30
C GLU A 105 -7.89 2.10 -3.37
N PRO A 106 -8.29 1.78 -2.14
CA PRO A 106 -7.41 1.01 -1.27
C PRO A 106 -7.26 -0.42 -1.77
N ILE A 107 -6.13 -1.03 -1.48
CA ILE A 107 -5.83 -2.40 -1.89
C ILE A 107 -5.93 -3.31 -0.68
N GLN A 108 -6.74 -4.34 -0.76
CA GLN A 108 -6.91 -5.28 0.35
C GLN A 108 -5.88 -6.39 0.28
N THR A 109 -5.26 -6.67 1.42
CA THR A 109 -4.39 -7.82 1.62
C THR A 109 -4.82 -8.50 2.91
N PRO A 110 -4.24 -9.65 3.28
CA PRO A 110 -4.56 -10.25 4.58
C PRO A 110 -4.26 -9.35 5.78
N TYR A 111 -3.41 -8.33 5.62
CA TYR A 111 -3.05 -7.45 6.72
C TYR A 111 -4.01 -6.27 6.89
N GLY A 112 -4.84 -6.00 5.92
CA GLY A 112 -5.78 -4.89 5.98
C GLY A 112 -5.94 -4.19 4.65
N LEU A 113 -6.34 -2.91 4.72
CA LEU A 113 -6.50 -2.09 3.52
C LEU A 113 -5.32 -1.15 3.43
N HIS A 114 -4.71 -1.09 2.27
CA HIS A 114 -3.53 -0.25 2.04
C HIS A 114 -3.90 0.93 1.16
N ILE A 115 -3.67 2.13 1.68
CA ILE A 115 -3.69 3.35 0.87
C ILE A 115 -2.29 3.49 0.31
N ILE A 116 -2.14 3.57 -0.99
CA ILE A 116 -0.85 3.45 -1.64
C ILE A 116 -0.47 4.70 -2.42
N HIS A 117 0.77 5.13 -2.22
CA HIS A 117 1.38 6.21 -3.00
C HIS A 117 2.62 5.62 -3.65
N ARG A 118 2.66 5.54 -4.97
CA ARG A 118 3.83 5.02 -5.67
C ARG A 118 4.91 6.10 -5.75
N THR A 119 6.08 5.81 -5.19
CA THR A 119 7.18 6.78 -5.14
C THR A 119 8.33 6.45 -6.09
N GLY A 120 8.38 5.23 -6.56
CA GLY A 120 9.45 4.86 -7.51
C GLY A 120 9.14 3.62 -8.33
#